data_aa146a3fa5c29b93bdfd6f9759a581a6
#
_entry.id   aa146a3fa5c29b93bdfd6f9759a581a6
#
_cell.length_a   1.000
_cell.length_b   1.000
_cell.length_c   1.000
_cell.angle_alpha   90.00
_cell.angle_beta   90.00
_cell.angle_gamma   90.00
#
_symmetry.space_group_name_H-M   'P 1'
#
loop_
_entity.id
_entity.type
_entity.pdbx_description
1 polymer ?
#
loop_
_entity_poly.entity_id
_entity_poly.type
_entity_poly.pdbx_seq_one_letter_code
_entity_poly.pdbx_strand_id
1 'polypeptide(L)'
;MRRLPKPRVLSVLCASSFALAAPSAYAIDLVVHSSVVAKALKAQVFKDKGRYYLQRPDRCSDPYLENPTVSFKQGRVYVGAHFAGRIGALIGGVCQSATEPSAIMLSARPVLRSQQAALEDVRLEAADKPMVAAALQNLIGANSLSRLHIDLLEAARVLTAPNKTAPYTIIVRALTLDNLTVQNEELHVTVDGVVEMR
;
A
#
# COMPACT_ATOMS: atom_id res chain seq x y z
N MET A 1 -32.18 6.57 -86.36
CA MET A 1 -32.42 5.67 -85.19
C MET A 1 -31.49 6.05 -84.06
N ARG A 2 -32.00 6.79 -83.11
CA ARG A 2 -31.24 7.25 -81.89
C ARG A 2 -31.52 6.29 -80.76
N ARG A 3 -30.44 5.65 -80.24
CA ARG A 3 -30.54 4.79 -79.03
C ARG A 3 -30.44 5.63 -77.74
N LEU A 4 -31.43 5.50 -76.91
CA LEU A 4 -31.47 6.09 -75.51
C LEU A 4 -30.56 5.33 -74.61
N PRO A 5 -29.85 6.01 -73.67
CA PRO A 5 -29.03 5.38 -72.65
C PRO A 5 -29.89 4.91 -71.42
N LYS A 6 -29.56 3.72 -70.89
CA LYS A 6 -30.19 3.11 -69.74
C LYS A 6 -29.78 3.85 -68.44
N PRO A 7 -30.70 4.07 -67.47
CA PRO A 7 -30.36 4.64 -66.19
C PRO A 7 -29.61 3.61 -65.37
N ARG A 8 -28.46 4.02 -64.79
CA ARG A 8 -27.73 3.28 -63.74
C ARG A 8 -28.39 3.57 -62.39
N VAL A 9 -28.93 2.53 -61.78
CA VAL A 9 -29.41 2.57 -60.39
C VAL A 9 -28.21 2.58 -59.45
N LEU A 10 -28.00 3.67 -58.76
CA LEU A 10 -26.97 3.82 -57.71
C LEU A 10 -27.55 3.30 -56.40
N SER A 11 -27.13 2.09 -55.97
CA SER A 11 -27.49 1.54 -54.66
C SER A 11 -26.63 2.23 -53.62
N VAL A 12 -27.25 3.10 -52.82
CA VAL A 12 -26.64 3.72 -51.65
C VAL A 12 -26.73 2.72 -50.49
N LEU A 13 -25.62 2.08 -50.16
CA LEU A 13 -25.47 1.28 -48.94
C LEU A 13 -25.31 2.23 -47.78
N CYS A 14 -26.37 2.44 -47.00
CA CYS A 14 -26.29 3.06 -45.66
C CYS A 14 -25.62 2.08 -44.70
N ALA A 15 -24.32 2.26 -44.47
CA ALA A 15 -23.60 1.60 -43.40
C ALA A 15 -24.00 2.27 -42.07
N SER A 16 -24.93 1.66 -41.35
CA SER A 16 -25.29 2.06 -39.99
C SER A 16 -24.13 1.73 -39.04
N SER A 17 -23.30 2.72 -38.73
CA SER A 17 -22.26 2.60 -37.71
C SER A 17 -22.93 2.54 -36.34
N PHE A 18 -23.10 1.35 -35.79
CA PHE A 18 -23.40 1.17 -34.37
C PHE A 18 -22.17 1.60 -33.59
N ALA A 19 -22.16 2.82 -33.10
CA ALA A 19 -21.22 3.26 -32.07
C ALA A 19 -21.56 2.48 -30.80
N LEU A 20 -20.79 1.41 -30.52
CA LEU A 20 -20.77 0.76 -29.22
C LEU A 20 -20.26 1.79 -28.22
N ALA A 21 -21.16 2.38 -27.43
CA ALA A 21 -20.80 3.19 -26.28
C ALA A 21 -20.06 2.26 -25.30
N ALA A 22 -18.74 2.35 -25.27
CA ALA A 22 -17.95 1.69 -24.26
C ALA A 22 -18.37 2.24 -22.90
N PRO A 23 -18.63 1.41 -21.88
CA PRO A 23 -18.90 1.89 -20.54
C PRO A 23 -17.69 2.72 -20.09
N SER A 24 -17.93 3.97 -19.71
CA SER A 24 -16.89 4.85 -19.17
C SER A 24 -16.46 4.25 -17.83
N ALA A 25 -15.27 3.68 -17.77
CA ALA A 25 -14.64 3.35 -16.51
C ALA A 25 -14.35 4.67 -15.78
N TYR A 26 -14.97 4.88 -14.64
CA TYR A 26 -14.71 6.04 -13.81
C TYR A 26 -13.61 5.68 -12.81
N ALA A 27 -12.47 6.32 -12.96
CA ALA A 27 -11.45 6.30 -11.92
C ALA A 27 -11.94 7.11 -10.71
N ILE A 28 -11.90 6.52 -9.54
CA ILE A 28 -12.27 7.16 -8.28
C ILE A 28 -10.99 7.46 -7.52
N ASP A 29 -10.82 8.73 -7.12
CA ASP A 29 -9.73 9.11 -6.23
C ASP A 29 -10.20 8.98 -4.77
N LEU A 30 -9.56 8.11 -4.02
CA LEU A 30 -9.83 7.85 -2.62
C LEU A 30 -8.77 8.53 -1.76
N VAL A 31 -9.20 9.35 -0.81
CA VAL A 31 -8.34 9.92 0.22
C VAL A 31 -8.29 8.97 1.41
N VAL A 32 -7.10 8.44 1.70
CA VAL A 32 -6.88 7.48 2.78
C VAL A 32 -6.17 8.16 3.94
N HIS A 33 -6.86 8.29 5.06
CA HIS A 33 -6.29 8.86 6.27
C HIS A 33 -5.21 7.98 6.89
N SER A 34 -4.23 8.61 7.53
CA SER A 34 -3.11 7.92 8.20
C SER A 34 -3.55 6.88 9.23
N SER A 35 -4.67 7.11 9.92
CA SER A 35 -5.25 6.15 10.86
C SER A 35 -5.70 4.84 10.23
N VAL A 36 -6.16 4.88 8.97
CA VAL A 36 -6.55 3.68 8.20
C VAL A 36 -5.31 2.88 7.86
N VAL A 37 -4.27 3.55 7.36
CA VAL A 37 -2.99 2.90 7.03
C VAL A 37 -2.33 2.33 8.30
N ALA A 38 -2.39 3.04 9.43
CA ALA A 38 -1.89 2.55 10.71
C ALA A 38 -2.62 1.28 11.18
N LYS A 39 -3.95 1.20 11.00
CA LYS A 39 -4.74 -0.01 11.30
C LYS A 39 -4.35 -1.17 10.39
N ALA A 40 -4.22 -0.92 9.08
CA ALA A 40 -3.79 -1.94 8.11
C ALA A 40 -2.38 -2.44 8.42
N LEU A 41 -1.45 -1.53 8.73
CA LEU A 41 -0.09 -1.86 9.14
C LEU A 41 -0.07 -2.75 10.38
N LYS A 42 -0.86 -2.41 11.40
CA LYS A 42 -1.01 -3.24 12.61
C LYS A 42 -1.56 -4.63 12.29
N ALA A 43 -2.57 -4.72 11.45
CA ALA A 43 -3.23 -5.99 11.14
C ALA A 43 -2.38 -6.89 10.22
N GLN A 44 -1.67 -6.32 9.26
CA GLN A 44 -0.98 -7.10 8.22
C GLN A 44 0.51 -7.29 8.49
N VAL A 45 1.16 -6.35 9.16
CA VAL A 45 2.62 -6.36 9.39
C VAL A 45 2.95 -6.67 10.85
N PHE A 46 2.29 -6.00 11.80
CA PHE A 46 2.53 -6.17 13.24
C PHE A 46 1.64 -7.25 13.87
N LYS A 47 1.45 -8.37 13.17
CA LYS A 47 0.49 -9.43 13.56
C LYS A 47 0.97 -10.35 14.67
N ASP A 48 2.26 -10.38 14.98
CA ASP A 48 2.76 -11.18 16.09
C ASP A 48 2.68 -10.38 17.39
N LYS A 49 1.51 -10.42 18.05
CA LYS A 49 1.23 -9.69 19.32
C LYS A 49 1.56 -8.20 19.25
N GLY A 50 1.31 -7.57 18.08
CA GLY A 50 1.62 -6.15 17.85
C GLY A 50 3.08 -5.86 17.53
N ARG A 51 3.87 -6.86 17.15
CA ARG A 51 5.30 -6.77 16.85
C ARG A 51 5.60 -7.08 15.40
N TYR A 52 6.63 -6.45 14.89
CA TYR A 52 7.28 -6.78 13.62
C TYR A 52 8.74 -7.07 13.86
N TYR A 53 9.16 -8.32 13.73
CA TYR A 53 10.54 -8.73 13.89
C TYR A 53 11.38 -8.32 12.68
N LEU A 54 12.44 -7.55 12.92
CA LEU A 54 13.36 -7.06 11.89
C LEU A 54 14.23 -8.17 11.30
N GLN A 55 14.46 -9.19 12.09
CA GLN A 55 15.10 -10.44 11.67
C GLN A 55 14.45 -11.61 12.41
N ARG A 56 14.69 -12.82 11.92
CA ARG A 56 14.22 -14.01 12.61
C ARG A 56 14.83 -14.06 14.02
N PRO A 57 14.02 -14.14 15.10
CA PRO A 57 14.52 -14.25 16.44
C PRO A 57 15.45 -15.46 16.62
N ASP A 58 16.57 -15.26 17.28
CA ASP A 58 17.51 -16.30 17.64
C ASP A 58 17.91 -16.20 19.12
N ARG A 59 18.87 -17.04 19.53
CA ARG A 59 19.32 -17.12 20.91
C ARG A 59 19.90 -15.78 21.42
N CYS A 60 20.51 -14.98 20.53
CA CYS A 60 21.22 -13.76 20.90
C CYS A 60 20.51 -12.48 20.48
N SER A 61 19.62 -12.54 19.48
CA SER A 61 19.08 -11.37 18.82
C SER A 61 17.62 -11.60 18.48
N ASP A 62 16.78 -10.68 18.95
CA ASP A 62 15.34 -10.68 18.71
C ASP A 62 14.81 -9.23 18.54
N PRO A 63 15.43 -8.41 17.65
CA PRO A 63 15.01 -7.02 17.47
C PRO A 63 13.64 -6.94 16.80
N TYR A 64 12.77 -6.12 17.36
CA TYR A 64 11.44 -5.89 16.80
C TYR A 64 10.99 -4.44 16.93
N LEU A 65 10.00 -4.09 16.13
CA LEU A 65 9.27 -2.83 16.21
C LEU A 65 7.89 -3.09 16.79
N GLU A 66 7.37 -2.14 17.55
CA GLU A 66 6.01 -2.17 18.10
C GLU A 66 5.40 -0.77 18.12
N ASN A 67 4.09 -0.69 18.38
CA ASN A 67 3.33 0.56 18.47
C ASN A 67 3.47 1.48 17.23
N PRO A 68 3.21 0.99 16.02
CA PRO A 68 3.37 1.79 14.82
C PRO A 68 2.38 2.95 14.77
N THR A 69 2.89 4.11 14.39
CA THR A 69 2.13 5.31 14.01
C THR A 69 2.43 5.66 12.57
N VAL A 70 1.49 6.31 11.86
CA VAL A 70 1.64 6.69 10.46
C VAL A 70 1.30 8.15 10.29
N SER A 71 2.09 8.86 9.50
CA SER A 71 1.79 10.19 8.99
C SER A 71 2.29 10.34 7.56
N PHE A 72 1.80 11.35 6.85
CA PHE A 72 2.16 11.63 5.47
C PHE A 72 2.77 13.02 5.38
N LYS A 73 3.87 13.16 4.69
CA LYS A 73 4.54 14.46 4.52
C LYS A 73 5.48 14.41 3.31
N GLN A 74 5.52 15.49 2.53
CA GLN A 74 6.49 15.69 1.45
C GLN A 74 6.56 14.50 0.45
N GLY A 75 5.41 13.95 0.06
CA GLY A 75 5.36 12.82 -0.86
C GLY A 75 5.78 11.46 -0.26
N ARG A 76 5.95 11.38 1.06
CA ARG A 76 6.43 10.20 1.78
C ARG A 76 5.47 9.76 2.87
N VAL A 77 5.50 8.47 3.15
CA VAL A 77 4.87 7.87 4.33
C VAL A 77 5.92 7.85 5.44
N TYR A 78 5.58 8.39 6.59
CA TYR A 78 6.39 8.33 7.80
C TYR A 78 5.78 7.31 8.75
N VAL A 79 6.61 6.39 9.22
CA VAL A 79 6.23 5.36 10.18
C VAL A 79 7.06 5.55 11.43
N GLY A 80 6.42 6.06 12.49
CA GLY A 80 6.99 6.06 13.83
C GLY A 80 6.75 4.70 14.47
N ALA A 81 7.73 4.18 15.20
CA ALA A 81 7.61 2.95 15.97
C ALA A 81 8.54 2.98 17.18
N HIS A 82 8.28 2.07 18.10
CA HIS A 82 9.18 1.81 19.21
C HIS A 82 10.02 0.57 18.88
N PHE A 83 11.33 0.76 18.83
CA PHE A 83 12.29 -0.34 18.70
C PHE A 83 12.51 -0.97 20.07
N ALA A 84 12.48 -2.29 20.15
CA ALA A 84 12.74 -3.05 21.36
C ALA A 84 13.36 -4.43 21.02
N GLY A 85 13.63 -5.23 22.06
CA GLY A 85 14.28 -6.52 21.91
C GLY A 85 15.81 -6.42 22.03
N ARG A 86 16.49 -7.49 21.70
CA ARG A 86 17.94 -7.60 21.82
C ARG A 86 18.61 -7.52 20.45
N ILE A 87 19.69 -6.76 20.39
CA ILE A 87 20.65 -6.80 19.28
C ILE A 87 21.89 -7.50 19.78
N GLY A 88 22.28 -8.60 19.16
CA GLY A 88 23.44 -9.35 19.61
C GLY A 88 24.00 -10.29 18.55
N ALA A 89 25.16 -10.84 18.89
CA ALA A 89 25.86 -11.82 18.07
C ALA A 89 26.54 -12.89 18.96
N LEU A 90 26.76 -14.08 18.40
CA LEU A 90 27.56 -15.12 19.02
C LEU A 90 29.03 -14.84 18.76
N ILE A 91 29.79 -14.56 19.81
CA ILE A 91 31.24 -14.34 19.75
C ILE A 91 31.90 -15.41 20.61
N GLY A 92 32.68 -16.30 19.99
CA GLY A 92 33.32 -17.41 20.69
C GLY A 92 32.33 -18.36 21.38
N GLY A 93 31.11 -18.52 20.85
CA GLY A 93 30.06 -19.36 21.44
C GLY A 93 29.27 -18.70 22.59
N VAL A 94 29.67 -17.50 23.00
CA VAL A 94 28.99 -16.71 24.02
C VAL A 94 28.11 -15.64 23.36
N CYS A 95 26.89 -15.51 23.84
CA CYS A 95 25.99 -14.47 23.37
C CYS A 95 26.37 -13.11 23.98
N GLN A 96 26.75 -12.18 23.12
CA GLN A 96 26.92 -10.78 23.50
C GLN A 96 25.75 -9.99 22.91
N SER A 97 24.88 -9.49 23.73
CA SER A 97 23.69 -8.74 23.33
C SER A 97 23.46 -7.52 24.19
N ALA A 98 22.85 -6.50 23.58
CA ALA A 98 22.39 -5.30 24.26
C ALA A 98 20.88 -5.11 24.01
N THR A 99 20.19 -4.52 24.97
CA THR A 99 18.80 -4.10 24.86
C THR A 99 18.74 -2.60 25.02
N GLU A 100 18.40 -1.89 23.97
CA GLU A 100 18.26 -0.43 23.98
C GLU A 100 16.93 -0.04 23.36
N PRO A 101 15.87 0.13 24.16
CA PRO A 101 14.61 0.67 23.65
C PRO A 101 14.81 2.06 23.06
N SER A 102 14.22 2.32 21.90
CA SER A 102 14.40 3.60 21.18
C SER A 102 13.15 3.94 20.39
N ALA A 103 12.70 5.17 20.46
CA ALA A 103 11.77 5.69 19.50
C ALA A 103 12.50 5.86 18.15
N ILE A 104 11.86 5.46 17.08
CA ILE A 104 12.39 5.57 15.72
C ILE A 104 11.37 6.19 14.80
N MET A 105 11.86 6.85 13.76
CA MET A 105 11.06 7.35 12.66
C MET A 105 11.68 6.87 11.35
N LEU A 106 10.89 6.14 10.57
CA LEU A 106 11.24 5.74 9.21
C LEU A 106 10.43 6.57 8.22
N SER A 107 10.96 6.83 7.05
CA SER A 107 10.19 7.33 5.93
C SER A 107 10.38 6.46 4.70
N ALA A 108 9.37 6.41 3.84
CA ALA A 108 9.44 5.68 2.59
C ALA A 108 8.55 6.34 1.54
N ARG A 109 8.87 6.13 0.27
CA ARG A 109 8.02 6.52 -0.83
C ARG A 109 7.01 5.38 -1.10
N PRO A 110 5.71 5.66 -1.05
CA PRO A 110 4.72 4.66 -1.43
C PRO A 110 4.73 4.48 -2.95
N VAL A 111 4.66 3.24 -3.39
CA VAL A 111 4.56 2.85 -4.80
C VAL A 111 3.55 1.74 -4.96
N LEU A 112 2.95 1.66 -6.13
CA LEU A 112 2.07 0.57 -6.47
C LEU A 112 2.85 -0.53 -7.18
N ARG A 113 2.80 -1.75 -6.65
CA ARG A 113 3.39 -2.95 -7.27
C ARG A 113 2.38 -4.09 -7.25
N SER A 114 2.02 -4.60 -8.44
CA SER A 114 1.11 -5.74 -8.58
C SER A 114 -0.16 -5.61 -7.71
N GLN A 115 -0.81 -4.44 -7.75
CA GLN A 115 -2.04 -4.14 -7.00
C GLN A 115 -1.85 -4.06 -5.46
N GLN A 116 -0.63 -3.95 -4.99
CA GLN A 116 -0.31 -3.79 -3.57
C GLN A 116 0.48 -2.50 -3.35
N ALA A 117 0.24 -1.84 -2.23
CA ALA A 117 1.07 -0.74 -1.79
C ALA A 117 2.39 -1.30 -1.24
N ALA A 118 3.49 -0.91 -1.85
CA ALA A 118 4.84 -1.21 -1.40
C ALA A 118 5.56 0.08 -0.96
N LEU A 119 6.60 -0.07 -0.19
CA LEU A 119 7.43 1.03 0.28
C LEU A 119 8.81 0.95 -0.40
N GLU A 120 9.20 2.01 -1.07
CA GLU A 120 10.52 2.16 -1.68
C GLU A 120 11.31 3.30 -1.02
N ASP A 121 12.62 3.30 -1.22
CA ASP A 121 13.51 4.36 -0.71
C ASP A 121 13.30 4.57 0.79
N VAL A 122 13.33 3.45 1.55
CA VAL A 122 13.17 3.49 3.00
C VAL A 122 14.36 4.18 3.63
N ARG A 123 14.11 5.15 4.51
CA ARG A 123 15.13 5.93 5.22
C ARG A 123 14.84 5.95 6.71
N LEU A 124 15.90 5.92 7.49
CA LEU A 124 15.84 6.22 8.91
C LEU A 124 15.95 7.76 9.07
N GLU A 125 14.88 8.38 9.51
CA GLU A 125 14.83 9.84 9.72
C GLU A 125 15.31 10.21 11.13
N ALA A 126 14.96 9.39 12.13
CA ALA A 126 15.38 9.59 13.51
C ALA A 126 15.45 8.28 14.28
N ALA A 127 16.36 8.23 15.24
CA ALA A 127 16.41 7.23 16.30
C ALA A 127 17.06 7.88 17.54
N ASP A 128 16.48 7.67 18.71
CA ASP A 128 16.98 8.28 19.95
C ASP A 128 18.33 7.71 20.39
N LYS A 129 18.67 6.51 19.92
CA LYS A 129 19.88 5.79 20.32
C LYS A 129 20.80 5.52 19.13
N PRO A 130 22.09 5.97 19.19
CA PRO A 130 23.03 5.79 18.07
C PRO A 130 23.27 4.32 17.68
N MET A 131 23.29 3.40 18.65
CA MET A 131 23.49 1.97 18.37
C MET A 131 22.29 1.41 17.60
N VAL A 132 21.07 1.79 17.97
CA VAL A 132 19.85 1.41 17.24
C VAL A 132 19.83 2.00 15.86
N ALA A 133 20.26 3.27 15.69
CA ALA A 133 20.38 3.90 14.37
C ALA A 133 21.32 3.12 13.45
N ALA A 134 22.51 2.76 13.93
CA ALA A 134 23.47 1.98 13.17
C ALA A 134 22.95 0.59 12.79
N ALA A 135 22.30 -0.11 13.70
CA ALA A 135 21.70 -1.42 13.44
C ALA A 135 20.59 -1.33 12.39
N LEU A 136 19.70 -0.33 12.50
CA LEU A 136 18.62 -0.12 11.54
C LEU A 136 19.13 0.27 10.16
N GLN A 137 20.15 1.13 10.06
CA GLN A 137 20.76 1.49 8.77
C GLN A 137 21.31 0.25 8.03
N ASN A 138 21.96 -0.67 8.76
CA ASN A 138 22.43 -1.93 8.18
C ASN A 138 21.26 -2.81 7.69
N LEU A 139 20.17 -2.90 8.43
CA LEU A 139 18.97 -3.66 8.05
C LEU A 139 18.23 -3.03 6.86
N ILE A 140 18.16 -1.71 6.79
CA ILE A 140 17.61 -0.97 5.64
C ILE A 140 18.47 -1.21 4.41
N GLY A 141 19.80 -1.10 4.53
CA GLY A 141 20.74 -1.38 3.44
C GLY A 141 20.64 -2.80 2.91
N ALA A 142 20.30 -3.77 3.74
CA ALA A 142 20.03 -5.16 3.33
C ALA A 142 18.64 -5.37 2.67
N ASN A 143 17.90 -4.29 2.37
CA ASN A 143 16.54 -4.33 1.79
C ASN A 143 15.52 -5.14 2.61
N SER A 144 15.76 -5.36 3.90
CA SER A 144 14.85 -6.13 4.75
C SER A 144 13.49 -5.44 4.93
N LEU A 145 13.47 -4.10 4.92
CA LEU A 145 12.25 -3.30 5.06
C LEU A 145 11.54 -3.03 3.73
N SER A 146 12.20 -3.16 2.59
CA SER A 146 11.57 -2.99 1.27
C SER A 146 10.59 -4.11 0.92
N ARG A 147 10.56 -5.19 1.70
CA ARG A 147 9.59 -6.28 1.58
C ARG A 147 8.25 -5.97 2.27
N LEU A 148 8.15 -4.83 2.94
CA LEU A 148 6.90 -4.39 3.53
C LEU A 148 5.94 -3.98 2.43
N HIS A 149 4.84 -4.71 2.30
CA HIS A 149 3.73 -4.37 1.43
C HIS A 149 2.43 -4.46 2.21
N ILE A 150 1.49 -3.63 1.85
CA ILE A 150 0.16 -3.56 2.43
C ILE A 150 -0.82 -3.87 1.32
N ASP A 151 -1.65 -4.86 1.53
CA ASP A 151 -2.79 -5.14 0.67
C ASP A 151 -3.89 -4.11 0.95
N LEU A 152 -3.97 -3.08 0.10
CA LEU A 152 -4.97 -2.04 0.21
C LEU A 152 -6.37 -2.55 -0.13
N LEU A 153 -6.48 -3.57 -0.99
CA LEU A 153 -7.76 -4.18 -1.33
C LEU A 153 -8.34 -4.92 -0.13
N GLU A 154 -7.51 -5.68 0.57
CA GLU A 154 -7.93 -6.35 1.81
C GLU A 154 -8.26 -5.32 2.90
N ALA A 155 -7.46 -4.25 3.03
CA ALA A 155 -7.77 -3.16 3.94
C ALA A 155 -9.12 -2.48 3.61
N ALA A 156 -9.41 -2.26 2.32
CA ALA A 156 -10.69 -1.72 1.88
C ALA A 156 -11.86 -2.68 2.17
N ARG A 157 -11.70 -3.98 1.94
CA ARG A 157 -12.71 -4.99 2.27
C ARG A 157 -13.04 -5.03 3.76
N VAL A 158 -12.04 -4.95 4.61
CA VAL A 158 -12.22 -4.91 6.07
C VAL A 158 -13.00 -3.66 6.50
N LEU A 159 -12.74 -2.51 5.85
CA LEU A 159 -13.42 -1.25 6.15
C LEU A 159 -14.85 -1.21 5.60
N THR A 160 -15.12 -1.90 4.48
CA THR A 160 -16.44 -1.99 3.85
C THR A 160 -17.23 -3.22 4.29
N ALA A 161 -16.69 -4.02 5.22
CA ALA A 161 -17.42 -5.16 5.78
C ALA A 161 -18.78 -4.71 6.33
N PRO A 162 -19.86 -5.48 6.07
CA PRO A 162 -21.22 -5.08 6.43
C PRO A 162 -21.32 -4.71 7.90
N ASN A 163 -21.56 -3.45 8.17
CA ASN A 163 -21.91 -3.01 9.52
C ASN A 163 -23.40 -3.31 9.73
N LYS A 164 -23.74 -4.09 10.76
CA LYS A 164 -25.12 -4.50 11.07
C LYS A 164 -26.07 -3.31 11.28
N THR A 165 -25.54 -2.11 11.44
CA THR A 165 -26.29 -0.87 11.65
C THR A 165 -26.42 0.01 10.39
N ALA A 166 -25.74 -0.34 9.29
CA ALA A 166 -25.84 0.42 8.05
C ALA A 166 -27.10 -0.01 7.26
N PRO A 167 -27.91 0.94 6.76
CA PRO A 167 -29.12 0.63 5.98
C PRO A 167 -28.82 0.16 4.56
N TYR A 168 -27.55 0.06 4.17
CA TYR A 168 -27.09 -0.37 2.85
C TYR A 168 -25.85 -1.23 2.98
N THR A 169 -25.64 -2.11 2.00
CA THR A 169 -24.42 -2.92 1.87
C THR A 169 -23.64 -2.46 0.65
N ILE A 170 -22.38 -2.16 0.84
CA ILE A 170 -21.46 -1.85 -0.25
C ILE A 170 -20.78 -3.14 -0.69
N ILE A 171 -20.92 -3.51 -1.96
CA ILE A 171 -20.28 -4.68 -2.53
C ILE A 171 -19.24 -4.20 -3.54
N VAL A 172 -17.97 -4.45 -3.26
CA VAL A 172 -16.85 -4.18 -4.18
C VAL A 172 -16.66 -5.45 -5.02
N ARG A 173 -16.99 -5.39 -6.31
CA ARG A 173 -16.89 -6.56 -7.21
C ARG A 173 -15.54 -6.67 -7.87
N ALA A 174 -14.99 -5.56 -8.34
CA ALA A 174 -13.66 -5.49 -8.91
C ALA A 174 -13.04 -4.17 -8.48
N LEU A 175 -11.79 -4.22 -8.10
CA LEU A 175 -11.04 -3.05 -7.71
C LEU A 175 -9.63 -3.20 -8.28
N THR A 176 -9.22 -2.23 -9.10
CA THR A 176 -7.87 -2.13 -9.63
C THR A 176 -7.26 -0.84 -9.11
N LEU A 177 -6.07 -0.92 -8.56
CA LEU A 177 -5.33 0.25 -8.09
C LEU A 177 -4.49 0.79 -9.25
N ASP A 178 -4.73 2.04 -9.65
CA ASP A 178 -4.03 2.65 -10.79
C ASP A 178 -2.89 3.55 -10.34
N ASN A 179 -3.07 4.25 -9.22
CA ASN A 179 -2.08 5.18 -8.71
C ASN A 179 -2.09 5.25 -7.19
N LEU A 180 -0.92 5.60 -6.62
CA LEU A 180 -0.72 5.75 -5.20
C LEU A 180 0.26 6.91 -4.96
N THR A 181 -0.21 8.02 -4.41
CA THR A 181 0.60 9.21 -4.15
C THR A 181 0.31 9.83 -2.79
N VAL A 182 1.29 10.51 -2.21
CA VAL A 182 1.09 11.36 -1.04
C VAL A 182 1.08 12.80 -1.48
N GLN A 183 -0.04 13.49 -1.24
CA GLN A 183 -0.25 14.91 -1.55
C GLN A 183 -0.95 15.58 -0.37
N ASN A 184 -0.59 16.81 -0.05
CA ASN A 184 -1.24 17.60 1.02
C ASN A 184 -1.40 16.86 2.36
N GLU A 185 -0.38 16.08 2.75
CA GLU A 185 -0.39 15.25 3.97
C GLU A 185 -1.47 14.15 3.99
N GLU A 186 -1.96 13.75 2.82
CA GLU A 186 -2.94 12.69 2.61
C GLU A 186 -2.41 11.65 1.62
N LEU A 187 -2.86 10.41 1.75
CA LEU A 187 -2.58 9.35 0.80
C LEU A 187 -3.73 9.26 -0.20
N HIS A 188 -3.43 9.57 -1.46
CA HIS A 188 -4.36 9.47 -2.58
C HIS A 188 -4.18 8.14 -3.28
N VAL A 189 -5.27 7.42 -3.48
CA VAL A 189 -5.33 6.13 -4.15
C VAL A 189 -6.34 6.24 -5.29
N THR A 190 -5.86 6.22 -6.51
CA THR A 190 -6.74 6.16 -7.68
C THR A 190 -7.15 4.71 -7.92
N VAL A 191 -8.45 4.50 -7.99
CA VAL A 191 -9.06 3.16 -8.07
C VAL A 191 -9.96 3.12 -9.28
N ASP A 192 -9.84 2.09 -10.10
CA ASP A 192 -10.83 1.72 -11.09
C ASP A 192 -11.61 0.50 -10.59
N GLY A 193 -12.93 0.54 -10.69
CA GLY A 193 -13.69 -0.59 -10.18
C GLY A 193 -15.20 -0.46 -10.27
N VAL A 194 -15.87 -1.54 -9.93
CA VAL A 194 -17.34 -1.63 -9.86
C VAL A 194 -17.78 -1.77 -8.42
N VAL A 195 -18.49 -0.76 -7.95
CA VAL A 195 -19.09 -0.73 -6.61
C VAL A 195 -20.61 -0.80 -6.76
N GLU A 196 -21.23 -1.79 -6.13
CA GLU A 196 -22.69 -1.91 -6.04
C GLU A 196 -23.13 -1.55 -4.63
N MET A 197 -24.16 -0.73 -4.51
CA MET A 197 -24.92 -0.51 -3.27
C MET A 197 -26.22 -1.29 -3.33
N ARG A 198 -26.50 -2.08 -2.30
CA ARG A 198 -27.76 -2.80 -2.10
C ARG A 198 -28.40 -2.47 -0.76
#